data_4d5a9bc418f15a02d233cfd092802973
#
_entry.id   4d5a9bc418f15a02d233cfd092802973
#
_cell.length_a   1.000
_cell.length_b   1.000
_cell.length_c   1.000
_cell.angle_alpha   90.00
_cell.angle_beta   90.00
_cell.angle_gamma   90.00
#
_symmetry.space_group_name_H-M   'P 1'
#
loop_
_entity.id
_entity.type
_entity.pdbx_description
1 polymer ?
#
loop_
_entity_poly.entity_id
_entity_poly.type
_entity_poly.pdbx_seq_one_letter_code
_entity_poly.pdbx_strand_id
1 'polypeptide(L)'
;HGSLTDFLHRQALALRLSDIDRAALSFLIESLNDNGYLEDPIEELAAGLAQGDAEEAEELVHRFTVALRLLQSLEPTGVGARHLAECLSLQLRELQADGGHDTALVATALCICQQPLDLLARRDLRRLAPLCGASEEATRAAMALIAQLEPRPGRRFANVERNAIVPDVLVRRVGTGSAQFVVQLNPDVMPRLRVHDIYAGALRGHRGSDGHQALQQRLQEARWFIKNIQQRFD
;
A
#
# COMPACT_ATOMS: atom_id res chain seq x y z
N HIS A 1 -17.35 -0.23 -8.64
CA HIS A 1 -16.31 -0.95 -7.90
C HIS A 1 -14.94 -0.43 -8.35
N GLY A 2 -14.32 0.46 -7.55
CA GLY A 2 -13.01 1.04 -7.83
C GLY A 2 -11.85 0.10 -7.52
N SER A 3 -10.64 0.49 -7.96
CA SER A 3 -9.39 -0.20 -7.64
C SER A 3 -9.05 -0.10 -6.14
N LEU A 4 -8.06 -0.87 -5.69
CA LEU A 4 -7.53 -0.78 -4.32
C LEU A 4 -7.06 0.65 -4.01
N THR A 5 -6.31 1.27 -4.92
CA THR A 5 -5.81 2.63 -4.76
C THR A 5 -6.95 3.65 -4.63
N ASP A 6 -8.00 3.55 -5.42
CA ASP A 6 -9.16 4.43 -5.31
C ASP A 6 -9.86 4.29 -3.96
N PHE A 7 -10.02 3.06 -3.49
CA PHE A 7 -10.63 2.77 -2.19
C PHE A 7 -9.80 3.34 -1.03
N LEU A 8 -8.48 3.22 -1.11
CA LEU A 8 -7.57 3.78 -0.11
C LEU A 8 -7.55 5.31 -0.13
N HIS A 9 -7.49 5.93 -1.30
CA HIS A 9 -7.55 7.40 -1.42
C HIS A 9 -8.86 7.97 -0.87
N ARG A 10 -9.96 7.30 -1.08
CA ARG A 10 -11.26 7.70 -0.50
C ARG A 10 -11.23 7.72 1.02
N GLN A 11 -10.68 6.68 1.63
CA GLN A 11 -10.51 6.64 3.08
C GLN A 11 -9.58 7.74 3.59
N ALA A 12 -8.48 7.97 2.88
CA ALA A 12 -7.51 9.01 3.22
C ALA A 12 -8.13 10.41 3.21
N LEU A 13 -9.07 10.69 2.31
CA LEU A 13 -9.78 11.96 2.26
C LEU A 13 -10.60 12.26 3.53
N ALA A 14 -11.08 11.24 4.21
CA ALA A 14 -11.83 11.38 5.45
C ALA A 14 -10.95 11.68 6.66
N LEU A 15 -9.63 11.48 6.56
CA LEU A 15 -8.68 11.76 7.64
C LEU A 15 -8.33 13.26 7.70
N ARG A 16 -8.17 13.77 8.91
CA ARG A 16 -7.68 15.13 9.15
C ARG A 16 -6.16 15.12 9.20
N LEU A 17 -5.53 15.40 8.08
CA LEU A 17 -4.07 15.39 7.93
C LEU A 17 -3.57 16.75 7.50
N SER A 18 -2.33 17.08 7.91
CA SER A 18 -1.58 18.18 7.29
C SER A 18 -1.36 17.88 5.81
N ASP A 19 -1.08 18.90 5.01
CA ASP A 19 -0.86 18.72 3.57
C ASP A 19 0.34 17.81 3.27
N ILE A 20 1.40 17.92 4.09
CA ILE A 20 2.59 17.06 3.92
C ILE A 20 2.30 15.60 4.30
N ASP A 21 1.58 15.35 5.38
CA ASP A 21 1.21 13.98 5.78
C ASP A 21 0.27 13.34 4.77
N ARG A 22 -0.65 14.13 4.22
CA ARG A 22 -1.53 13.67 3.13
C ARG A 22 -0.75 13.32 1.87
N ALA A 23 0.22 14.13 1.48
CA ALA A 23 1.09 13.86 0.35
C ALA A 23 1.91 12.58 0.56
N ALA A 24 2.47 12.40 1.75
CA ALA A 24 3.23 11.20 2.10
C ALA A 24 2.35 9.93 2.07
N LEU A 25 1.16 9.99 2.65
CA LEU A 25 0.20 8.87 2.62
C LEU A 25 -0.21 8.52 1.19
N SER A 26 -0.53 9.51 0.38
CA SER A 26 -0.93 9.31 -1.01
C SER A 26 0.20 8.74 -1.85
N PHE A 27 1.43 9.16 -1.61
CA PHE A 27 2.61 8.58 -2.25
C PHE A 27 2.76 7.08 -1.92
N LEU A 28 2.61 6.69 -0.65
CA LEU A 28 2.68 5.29 -0.25
C LEU A 28 1.54 4.45 -0.84
N ILE A 29 0.33 4.99 -0.91
CA ILE A 29 -0.81 4.31 -1.56
C ILE A 29 -0.46 3.98 -3.02
N GLU A 30 0.10 4.93 -3.76
CA GLU A 30 0.50 4.73 -5.16
C GLU A 30 1.74 3.82 -5.32
N SER A 31 2.47 3.58 -4.23
CA SER A 31 3.64 2.68 -4.21
C SER A 31 3.29 1.23 -3.91
N LEU A 32 2.03 0.92 -3.57
CA LEU A 32 1.60 -0.44 -3.29
C LEU A 32 1.54 -1.31 -4.54
N ASN A 33 1.84 -2.59 -4.38
CA ASN A 33 1.58 -3.58 -5.43
C ASN A 33 0.09 -4.00 -5.44
N ASP A 34 -0.30 -4.83 -6.38
CA ASP A 34 -1.68 -5.28 -6.57
C ASP A 34 -2.21 -6.13 -5.41
N ASN A 35 -1.33 -6.74 -4.64
CA ASN A 35 -1.68 -7.50 -3.44
C ASN A 35 -1.87 -6.62 -2.20
N GLY A 36 -1.53 -5.34 -2.28
CA GLY A 36 -1.64 -4.38 -1.19
C GLY A 36 -0.40 -4.27 -0.31
N TYR A 37 0.74 -4.77 -0.77
CA TYR A 37 2.03 -4.70 -0.06
C TYR A 37 2.85 -3.50 -0.49
N LEU A 38 3.58 -2.94 0.46
CA LEU A 38 4.65 -1.98 0.21
C LEU A 38 5.98 -2.75 0.12
N GLU A 39 6.37 -3.15 -1.09
CA GLU A 39 7.59 -3.94 -1.32
C GLU A 39 8.86 -3.11 -1.20
N ASP A 40 8.81 -1.84 -1.62
CA ASP A 40 9.96 -0.95 -1.57
C ASP A 40 10.21 -0.49 -0.12
N PRO A 41 11.43 -0.63 0.40
CA PRO A 41 11.76 -0.11 1.72
C PRO A 41 11.57 1.41 1.80
N ILE A 42 11.08 1.90 2.93
CA ILE A 42 10.85 3.33 3.17
C ILE A 42 12.15 4.13 2.94
N GLU A 43 13.27 3.59 3.37
CA GLU A 43 14.59 4.20 3.22
C GLU A 43 14.98 4.40 1.76
N GLU A 44 14.66 3.44 0.90
CA GLU A 44 14.91 3.54 -0.55
C GLU A 44 13.98 4.54 -1.21
N LEU A 45 12.72 4.57 -0.84
CA LEU A 45 11.75 5.57 -1.33
C LEU A 45 12.20 6.98 -0.95
N ALA A 46 12.62 7.16 0.30
CA ALA A 46 13.12 8.44 0.79
C ALA A 46 14.40 8.86 0.08
N ALA A 47 15.36 7.96 -0.07
CA ALA A 47 16.62 8.23 -0.76
C ALA A 47 16.41 8.60 -2.23
N GLY A 48 15.48 7.93 -2.91
CA GLY A 48 15.13 8.25 -4.29
C GLY A 48 14.55 9.66 -4.47
N LEU A 49 13.74 10.11 -3.52
CA LEU A 49 13.18 11.47 -3.53
C LEU A 49 14.17 12.54 -3.10
N ALA A 50 15.05 12.23 -2.15
CA ALA A 50 16.02 13.17 -1.58
C ALA A 50 17.18 13.49 -2.54
N GLN A 51 17.42 12.68 -3.56
CA GLN A 51 18.43 12.90 -4.59
C GLN A 51 19.82 13.24 -4.05
N GLY A 52 20.27 12.48 -3.03
CA GLY A 52 21.58 12.63 -2.42
C GLY A 52 21.65 13.58 -1.22
N ASP A 53 20.56 14.26 -0.85
CA ASP A 53 20.49 15.07 0.37
C ASP A 53 20.15 14.16 1.56
N ALA A 54 21.14 13.91 2.42
CA ALA A 54 20.99 13.01 3.56
C ALA A 54 20.01 13.51 4.62
N GLU A 55 19.95 14.82 4.87
CA GLU A 55 19.00 15.40 5.83
C GLU A 55 17.57 15.30 5.32
N GLU A 56 17.36 15.56 4.05
CA GLU A 56 16.04 15.41 3.42
C GLU A 56 15.58 13.95 3.43
N ALA A 57 16.50 13.00 3.16
CA ALA A 57 16.22 11.57 3.23
C ALA A 57 15.77 11.15 4.64
N GLU A 58 16.45 11.63 5.68
CA GLU A 58 16.08 11.32 7.07
C GLU A 58 14.70 11.90 7.43
N GLU A 59 14.40 13.12 7.02
CA GLU A 59 13.10 13.71 7.23
C GLU A 59 11.99 12.95 6.50
N LEU A 60 12.22 12.54 5.25
CA LEU A 60 11.28 11.75 4.48
C LEU A 60 11.04 10.36 5.10
N VAL A 61 12.07 9.71 5.62
CA VAL A 61 11.91 8.44 6.35
C VAL A 61 10.97 8.63 7.53
N HIS A 62 11.12 9.69 8.30
CA HIS A 62 10.22 10.01 9.40
C HIS A 62 8.77 10.24 8.92
N ARG A 63 8.59 11.02 7.86
CA ARG A 63 7.27 11.28 7.25
C ARG A 63 6.61 10.00 6.73
N PHE A 64 7.36 9.18 6.03
CA PHE A 64 6.85 7.90 5.51
C PHE A 64 6.57 6.88 6.61
N THR A 65 7.31 6.90 7.71
CA THR A 65 7.03 6.04 8.86
C THR A 65 5.66 6.37 9.47
N VAL A 66 5.36 7.65 9.64
CA VAL A 66 4.04 8.12 10.10
C VAL A 66 2.95 7.74 9.08
N ALA A 67 3.20 8.02 7.81
CA ALA A 67 2.25 7.71 6.74
C ALA A 67 1.98 6.21 6.62
N LEU A 68 2.99 5.37 6.84
CA LEU A 68 2.83 3.91 6.83
C LEU A 68 1.89 3.44 7.94
N ARG A 69 2.01 3.98 9.14
CA ARG A 69 1.09 3.67 10.24
C ARG A 69 -0.34 4.07 9.91
N LEU A 70 -0.53 5.22 9.28
CA LEU A 70 -1.85 5.66 8.82
C LEU A 70 -2.40 4.71 7.75
N LEU A 71 -1.58 4.35 6.77
CA LEU A 71 -1.95 3.41 5.71
C LEU A 71 -2.37 2.05 6.29
N GLN A 72 -1.60 1.52 7.23
CA GLN A 72 -1.90 0.25 7.89
C GLN A 72 -3.13 0.28 8.79
N SER A 73 -3.64 1.47 9.11
CA SER A 73 -4.92 1.64 9.83
C SER A 73 -6.15 1.62 8.91
N LEU A 74 -5.95 1.68 7.59
CA LEU A 74 -7.02 1.69 6.60
C LEU A 74 -7.48 0.26 6.27
N GLU A 75 -8.65 0.18 5.63
CA GLU A 75 -9.17 -1.07 5.07
C GLU A 75 -8.77 -1.22 3.59
N PRO A 76 -8.53 -2.44 3.14
CA PRO A 76 -8.64 -3.73 3.85
C PRO A 76 -7.51 -3.94 4.84
N THR A 77 -7.81 -4.55 5.99
CA THR A 77 -6.83 -4.81 7.03
C THR A 77 -5.67 -5.67 6.52
N GLY A 78 -4.45 -5.28 6.82
CA GLY A 78 -3.23 -5.88 6.27
C GLY A 78 -2.62 -5.09 5.12
N VAL A 79 -3.33 -4.11 4.57
CA VAL A 79 -2.81 -3.22 3.52
C VAL A 79 -1.61 -2.41 4.04
N GLY A 80 -0.64 -2.19 3.19
CA GLY A 80 0.59 -1.49 3.54
C GLY A 80 1.61 -2.35 4.30
N ALA A 81 1.34 -3.63 4.49
CA ALA A 81 2.32 -4.54 5.04
C ALA A 81 3.55 -4.65 4.12
N ARG A 82 4.72 -4.77 4.72
CA ARG A 82 5.98 -4.90 3.99
C ARG A 82 6.31 -6.36 3.68
N HIS A 83 5.73 -7.29 4.42
CA HIS A 83 5.89 -8.74 4.26
C HIS A 83 4.69 -9.48 4.87
N LEU A 84 4.62 -10.78 4.62
CA LEU A 84 3.48 -11.62 5.02
C LEU A 84 3.25 -11.62 6.55
N ALA A 85 4.30 -11.75 7.35
CA ALA A 85 4.18 -11.75 8.81
C ALA A 85 3.53 -10.46 9.33
N GLU A 86 3.89 -9.30 8.78
CA GLU A 86 3.28 -8.03 9.13
C GLU A 86 1.80 -7.96 8.72
N CYS A 87 1.48 -8.45 7.52
CA CYS A 87 0.10 -8.51 7.02
C CYS A 87 -0.80 -9.32 7.96
N LEU A 88 -0.35 -10.50 8.34
CA LEU A 88 -1.08 -11.39 9.25
C LEU A 88 -1.18 -10.78 10.65
N SER A 89 -0.10 -10.18 11.13
CA SER A 89 -0.06 -9.52 12.45
C SER A 89 -1.03 -8.35 12.56
N LEU A 90 -1.16 -7.55 11.50
CA LEU A 90 -2.14 -6.45 11.45
C LEU A 90 -3.57 -6.97 11.59
N GLN A 91 -3.90 -8.06 10.91
CA GLN A 91 -5.22 -8.69 11.00
C GLN A 91 -5.48 -9.30 12.37
N LEU A 92 -4.49 -9.95 12.96
CA LEU A 92 -4.60 -10.52 14.32
C LEU A 92 -4.77 -9.45 15.39
N ARG A 93 -4.10 -8.31 15.26
CA ARG A 93 -4.28 -7.17 16.18
C ARG A 93 -5.66 -6.57 16.09
N GLU A 94 -6.25 -6.53 14.90
CA GLU A 94 -7.64 -6.12 14.73
C GLU A 94 -8.60 -7.07 15.44
N LEU A 95 -8.42 -8.37 15.29
CA LEU A 95 -9.20 -9.37 16.02
C LEU A 95 -9.06 -9.23 17.54
N GLN A 96 -7.86 -8.91 18.01
CA GLN A 96 -7.59 -8.66 19.44
C GLN A 96 -8.35 -7.42 19.93
N ALA A 97 -8.38 -6.35 19.14
CA ALA A 97 -9.10 -5.12 19.48
C ALA A 97 -10.61 -5.32 19.48
N ASP A 98 -11.16 -6.13 18.57
CA ASP A 98 -12.59 -6.43 18.49
C ASP A 98 -13.11 -7.27 19.64
N GLY A 99 -12.23 -8.00 20.35
CA GLY A 99 -12.57 -8.77 21.54
C GLY A 99 -13.42 -10.02 21.31
N GLY A 100 -13.69 -10.39 20.07
CA GLY A 100 -14.51 -11.54 19.69
C GLY A 100 -13.79 -12.90 19.71
N HIS A 101 -12.49 -12.91 19.99
CA HIS A 101 -11.65 -14.11 20.03
C HIS A 101 -10.96 -14.25 21.38
N ASP A 102 -10.60 -15.48 21.74
CA ASP A 102 -9.81 -15.75 22.93
C ASP A 102 -8.46 -15.01 22.85
N THR A 103 -8.17 -14.21 23.87
CA THR A 103 -6.94 -13.41 23.95
C THR A 103 -5.68 -14.27 23.86
N ALA A 104 -5.67 -15.42 24.51
CA ALA A 104 -4.55 -16.36 24.49
C ALA A 104 -4.34 -16.96 23.09
N LEU A 105 -5.41 -17.28 22.37
CA LEU A 105 -5.38 -17.78 21.00
C LEU A 105 -4.74 -16.76 20.05
N VAL A 106 -5.18 -15.51 20.10
CA VAL A 106 -4.65 -14.44 19.27
C VAL A 106 -3.19 -14.14 19.61
N ALA A 107 -2.82 -14.13 20.90
CA ALA A 107 -1.45 -13.93 21.34
C ALA A 107 -0.51 -15.05 20.82
N THR A 108 -0.94 -16.29 20.86
CA THR A 108 -0.19 -17.42 20.31
C THR A 108 -0.03 -17.27 18.78
N ALA A 109 -1.08 -16.90 18.07
CA ALA A 109 -1.03 -16.67 16.62
C ALA A 109 -0.07 -15.54 16.25
N LEU A 110 -0.06 -14.44 17.01
CA LEU A 110 0.89 -13.32 16.83
C LEU A 110 2.34 -13.79 17.04
N CYS A 111 2.59 -14.60 18.06
CA CYS A 111 3.92 -15.16 18.32
C CYS A 111 4.37 -16.07 17.16
N ILE A 112 3.50 -16.91 16.64
CA ILE A 112 3.78 -17.80 15.51
C ILE A 112 4.17 -16.98 14.26
N CYS A 113 3.48 -15.88 13.98
CA CYS A 113 3.79 -15.01 12.84
C CYS A 113 5.18 -14.37 12.94
N GLN A 114 5.78 -14.27 14.11
CA GLN A 114 7.14 -13.76 14.31
C GLN A 114 8.23 -14.83 14.13
N GLN A 115 7.85 -16.08 13.98
CA GLN A 115 8.79 -17.18 13.80
C GLN A 115 9.20 -17.30 12.32
N PRO A 116 10.29 -18.05 12.01
CA PRO A 116 10.69 -18.28 10.63
C PRO A 116 9.55 -18.84 9.77
N LEU A 117 9.35 -18.28 8.60
CA LEU A 117 8.24 -18.65 7.69
C LEU A 117 8.27 -20.12 7.26
N ASP A 118 9.44 -20.75 7.21
CA ASP A 118 9.57 -22.15 6.87
C ASP A 118 8.90 -23.06 7.91
N LEU A 119 8.97 -22.72 9.19
CA LEU A 119 8.27 -23.46 10.26
C LEU A 119 6.75 -23.33 10.11
N LEU A 120 6.28 -22.15 9.75
CA LEU A 120 4.86 -21.88 9.50
C LEU A 120 4.38 -22.65 8.26
N ALA A 121 5.13 -22.63 7.18
CA ALA A 121 4.80 -23.32 5.93
C ALA A 121 4.77 -24.82 6.07
N ARG A 122 5.65 -25.40 6.88
CA ARG A 122 5.72 -26.85 7.18
C ARG A 122 4.72 -27.29 8.23
N ARG A 123 4.05 -26.34 8.91
CA ARG A 123 3.16 -26.64 10.05
C ARG A 123 3.84 -27.46 11.14
N ASP A 124 5.06 -27.08 11.48
CA ASP A 124 5.89 -27.78 12.45
C ASP A 124 5.48 -27.40 13.89
N LEU A 125 4.40 -28.03 14.36
CA LEU A 125 3.84 -27.75 15.69
C LEU A 125 4.83 -28.05 16.82
N ARG A 126 5.66 -29.07 16.67
CA ARG A 126 6.64 -29.48 17.69
C ARG A 126 7.70 -28.42 17.92
N ARG A 127 8.09 -27.70 16.86
CA ARG A 127 9.06 -26.61 16.96
C ARG A 127 8.39 -25.28 17.32
N LEU A 128 7.21 -24.99 16.78
CA LEU A 128 6.49 -23.75 17.02
C LEU A 128 5.96 -23.65 18.45
N ALA A 129 5.43 -24.72 19.02
CA ALA A 129 4.84 -24.70 20.35
C ALA A 129 5.80 -24.24 21.46
N PRO A 130 7.04 -24.80 21.58
CA PRO A 130 8.00 -24.32 22.56
C PRO A 130 8.44 -22.87 22.32
N LEU A 131 8.60 -22.45 21.08
CA LEU A 131 9.00 -21.08 20.73
C LEU A 131 7.98 -20.05 21.18
N CYS A 132 6.70 -20.40 21.19
CA CYS A 132 5.61 -19.54 21.61
C CYS A 132 5.12 -19.81 23.04
N GLY A 133 5.78 -20.72 23.78
CA GLY A 133 5.38 -21.07 25.12
C GLY A 133 3.95 -21.61 25.22
N ALA A 134 3.48 -22.29 24.18
CA ALA A 134 2.12 -22.81 24.07
C ALA A 134 2.13 -24.35 23.93
N SER A 135 1.00 -24.99 24.25
CA SER A 135 0.81 -26.40 23.97
C SER A 135 0.70 -26.68 22.48
N GLU A 136 0.91 -27.90 22.05
CA GLU A 136 0.71 -28.30 20.64
C GLU A 136 -0.75 -28.07 20.22
N GLU A 137 -1.71 -28.32 21.11
CA GLU A 137 -3.13 -28.08 20.85
C GLU A 137 -3.43 -26.58 20.64
N ALA A 138 -2.92 -25.72 21.53
CA ALA A 138 -3.06 -24.27 21.38
C ALA A 138 -2.38 -23.73 20.11
N THR A 139 -1.23 -24.29 19.77
CA THR A 139 -0.50 -23.96 18.54
C THR A 139 -1.29 -24.37 17.29
N ARG A 140 -1.90 -25.55 17.32
CA ARG A 140 -2.77 -26.03 16.22
C ARG A 140 -3.97 -25.11 16.04
N ALA A 141 -4.63 -24.69 17.10
CA ALA A 141 -5.75 -23.77 17.05
C ALA A 141 -5.33 -22.41 16.50
N ALA A 142 -4.17 -21.89 16.91
CA ALA A 142 -3.61 -20.64 16.40
C ALA A 142 -3.26 -20.73 14.91
N MET A 143 -2.71 -21.85 14.46
CA MET A 143 -2.45 -22.11 13.03
C MET A 143 -3.74 -22.13 12.21
N ALA A 144 -4.81 -22.72 12.74
CA ALA A 144 -6.13 -22.71 12.11
C ALA A 144 -6.68 -21.28 11.98
N LEU A 145 -6.50 -20.45 12.99
CA LEU A 145 -6.88 -19.03 12.93
C LEU A 145 -6.08 -18.28 11.85
N ILE A 146 -4.77 -18.47 11.80
CA ILE A 146 -3.91 -17.86 10.77
C ILE A 146 -4.35 -18.27 9.36
N ALA A 147 -4.74 -19.51 9.16
CA ALA A 147 -5.21 -20.02 7.87
C ALA A 147 -6.48 -19.32 7.35
N GLN A 148 -7.27 -18.72 8.23
CA GLN A 148 -8.47 -17.95 7.88
C GLN A 148 -8.19 -16.51 7.48
N LEU A 149 -6.98 -16.01 7.73
CA LEU A 149 -6.61 -14.63 7.43
C LEU A 149 -6.35 -14.45 5.92
N GLU A 150 -6.41 -13.20 5.47
CA GLU A 150 -6.19 -12.85 4.07
C GLU A 150 -4.72 -12.47 3.81
N PRO A 151 -3.92 -13.33 3.16
CA PRO A 151 -2.52 -13.03 2.87
C PRO A 151 -2.34 -11.98 1.77
N ARG A 152 -3.39 -11.67 1.02
CA ARG A 152 -3.37 -10.72 -0.11
C ARG A 152 -4.54 -9.76 0.00
N PRO A 153 -4.44 -8.72 0.84
CA PRO A 153 -5.57 -7.80 1.08
C PRO A 153 -6.08 -7.09 -0.18
N GLY A 154 -5.23 -6.89 -1.18
CA GLY A 154 -5.62 -6.31 -2.46
C GLY A 154 -6.37 -7.27 -3.41
N ARG A 155 -6.44 -8.56 -3.09
CA ARG A 155 -6.98 -9.60 -3.98
C ARG A 155 -8.41 -9.33 -4.44
N ARG A 156 -9.27 -8.87 -3.57
CA ARG A 156 -10.67 -8.58 -3.91
C ARG A 156 -10.85 -7.50 -4.97
N PHE A 157 -9.82 -6.66 -5.17
CA PHE A 157 -9.81 -5.59 -6.17
C PHE A 157 -9.17 -6.03 -7.51
N ALA A 158 -8.39 -7.11 -7.52
CA ALA A 158 -7.65 -7.58 -8.69
C ALA A 158 -8.56 -8.03 -9.85
N ASN A 159 -9.75 -8.53 -9.57
CA ASN A 159 -10.70 -8.97 -10.60
C ASN A 159 -11.27 -7.80 -11.42
N VAL A 160 -11.31 -6.60 -10.86
CA VAL A 160 -11.75 -5.38 -11.56
C VAL A 160 -10.69 -4.96 -12.57
N GLU A 161 -9.42 -5.07 -12.22
CA GLU A 161 -8.29 -4.74 -13.10
C GLU A 161 -8.08 -5.78 -14.21
N ARG A 162 -8.34 -7.07 -13.95
CA ARG A 162 -8.26 -8.14 -14.96
C ARG A 162 -9.33 -8.07 -16.03
N ASN A 163 -10.52 -7.59 -15.69
CA ASN A 163 -11.62 -7.42 -16.66
C ASN A 163 -11.46 -6.15 -17.50
N ALA A 164 -10.62 -5.23 -17.07
CA ALA A 164 -10.24 -4.03 -17.79
C ALA A 164 -8.74 -4.11 -18.12
N ILE A 165 -8.38 -4.96 -19.09
CA ILE A 165 -7.03 -4.90 -19.67
C ILE A 165 -6.92 -3.56 -20.35
N VAL A 166 -6.34 -2.58 -19.64
CA VAL A 166 -6.00 -1.28 -20.23
C VAL A 166 -4.59 -1.45 -20.81
N PRO A 167 -4.43 -1.53 -22.13
CA PRO A 167 -3.10 -1.68 -22.72
C PRO A 167 -2.28 -0.42 -22.47
N ASP A 168 -1.02 -0.59 -22.09
CA ASP A 168 -0.10 0.52 -21.83
C ASP A 168 0.19 1.32 -23.11
N VAL A 169 0.08 0.66 -24.25
CA VAL A 169 0.37 1.23 -25.58
C VAL A 169 -0.77 0.91 -26.54
N LEU A 170 -1.25 1.94 -27.21
CA LEU A 170 -2.22 1.79 -28.30
C LEU A 170 -1.50 1.83 -29.65
N VAL A 171 -1.71 0.80 -30.49
CA VAL A 171 -1.20 0.74 -31.85
C VAL A 171 -2.35 0.99 -32.82
N ARG A 172 -2.27 2.08 -33.56
CA ARG A 172 -3.26 2.42 -34.57
C ARG A 172 -2.70 2.24 -35.98
N ARG A 173 -3.46 1.54 -36.81
CA ARG A 173 -3.14 1.49 -38.26
C ARG A 173 -3.57 2.79 -38.91
N VAL A 174 -2.63 3.44 -39.59
CA VAL A 174 -2.88 4.69 -40.33
C VAL A 174 -2.81 4.39 -41.84
N GLY A 175 -3.94 4.59 -42.53
CA GLY A 175 -4.02 4.52 -43.99
C GLY A 175 -4.35 3.13 -44.55
N THR A 176 -4.82 3.14 -45.81
CA THR A 176 -5.29 1.96 -46.54
C THR A 176 -4.28 1.32 -47.50
N GLY A 177 -3.03 1.82 -47.56
CA GLY A 177 -2.10 1.42 -48.61
C GLY A 177 -0.72 0.91 -48.23
N SER A 178 -0.19 1.28 -47.09
CA SER A 178 1.04 0.74 -46.54
C SER A 178 0.90 0.61 -45.05
N ALA A 179 1.42 -0.49 -44.47
CA ALA A 179 1.28 -0.79 -43.04
C ALA A 179 2.08 0.20 -42.18
N GLN A 180 1.60 1.42 -42.09
CA GLN A 180 2.11 2.39 -41.10
C GLN A 180 1.30 2.25 -39.81
N PHE A 181 1.99 1.99 -38.72
CA PHE A 181 1.41 1.91 -37.37
C PHE A 181 1.88 3.12 -36.56
N VAL A 182 0.96 3.79 -35.92
CA VAL A 182 1.28 4.82 -34.91
C VAL A 182 1.17 4.18 -33.56
N VAL A 183 2.26 4.23 -32.81
CA VAL A 183 2.35 3.75 -31.41
C VAL A 183 2.15 4.95 -30.49
N GLN A 184 1.15 4.90 -29.64
CA GLN A 184 0.81 5.96 -28.71
C GLN A 184 0.64 5.38 -27.32
N LEU A 185 1.18 6.08 -26.27
CA LEU A 185 0.91 5.74 -24.88
C LEU A 185 -0.59 5.86 -24.60
N ASN A 186 -1.13 4.87 -23.86
CA ASN A 186 -2.54 4.89 -23.51
C ASN A 186 -2.81 6.03 -22.51
N PRO A 187 -3.68 7.00 -22.84
CA PRO A 187 -3.99 8.11 -21.95
C PRO A 187 -4.67 7.69 -20.63
N ASP A 188 -5.25 6.48 -20.56
CA ASP A 188 -5.88 5.96 -19.35
C ASP A 188 -4.86 5.46 -18.31
N VAL A 189 -3.63 5.13 -18.74
CA VAL A 189 -2.50 4.75 -17.86
C VAL A 189 -1.73 5.98 -17.39
N MET A 190 -1.62 7.02 -18.20
CA MET A 190 -0.92 8.28 -17.90
C MET A 190 -1.39 8.94 -16.59
N PRO A 191 -2.69 8.98 -16.22
CA PRO A 191 -3.14 9.61 -14.98
C PRO A 191 -2.51 9.05 -13.71
N ARG A 192 -2.32 7.73 -13.62
CA ARG A 192 -1.76 7.06 -12.43
C ARG A 192 -0.28 7.40 -12.22
N LEU A 193 0.52 7.34 -13.28
CA LEU A 193 1.93 7.75 -13.26
C LEU A 193 2.08 9.22 -12.90
N ARG A 194 1.22 10.07 -13.45
CA ARG A 194 1.23 11.52 -13.19
C ARG A 194 0.88 11.86 -11.75
N VAL A 195 -0.07 11.15 -11.12
CA VAL A 195 -0.43 11.32 -9.70
C VAL A 195 0.78 11.00 -8.82
N HIS A 196 1.47 9.89 -9.07
CA HIS A 196 2.68 9.53 -8.32
C HIS A 196 3.77 10.59 -8.45
N ASP A 197 4.02 11.11 -9.65
CA ASP A 197 4.99 12.18 -9.90
C ASP A 197 4.61 13.48 -9.20
N ILE A 198 3.34 13.83 -9.14
CA ILE A 198 2.85 15.03 -8.44
C ILE A 198 3.13 14.91 -6.95
N TYR A 199 2.84 13.78 -6.31
CA TYR A 199 3.13 13.56 -4.89
C TYR A 199 4.62 13.55 -4.60
N ALA A 200 5.41 12.91 -5.46
CA ALA A 200 6.86 12.93 -5.37
C ALA A 200 7.41 14.36 -5.47
N GLY A 201 6.90 15.15 -6.41
CA GLY A 201 7.27 16.55 -6.57
C GLY A 201 6.91 17.41 -5.37
N ALA A 202 5.73 17.19 -4.76
CA ALA A 202 5.28 17.90 -3.57
C ALA A 202 6.20 17.60 -2.36
N LEU A 203 6.64 16.37 -2.20
CA LEU A 203 7.54 15.95 -1.12
C LEU A 203 8.97 16.47 -1.27
N ARG A 204 9.46 16.60 -2.51
CA ARG A 204 10.81 17.16 -2.79
C ARG A 204 10.93 18.64 -2.50
N GLY A 205 9.85 19.42 -2.64
CA GLY A 205 9.86 20.87 -2.55
C GLY A 205 9.80 21.45 -1.13
N HIS A 206 9.95 20.66 -0.08
CA HIS A 206 9.64 21.09 1.30
C HIS A 206 10.70 21.95 1.97
N ARG A 207 11.85 22.22 1.35
CA ARG A 207 12.91 23.05 1.92
C ARG A 207 12.85 24.50 1.41
N GLY A 208 12.49 25.41 2.31
CA GLY A 208 12.53 26.87 2.11
C GLY A 208 11.16 27.51 2.03
N SER A 209 11.10 28.83 2.31
CA SER A 209 9.86 29.61 2.30
C SER A 209 9.19 29.68 0.92
N ASP A 210 9.95 29.57 -0.16
CA ASP A 210 9.43 29.48 -1.51
C ASP A 210 8.86 28.10 -1.84
N GLY A 211 9.30 27.06 -1.14
CA GLY A 211 8.80 25.68 -1.28
C GLY A 211 7.37 25.50 -0.78
N HIS A 212 6.92 26.32 0.18
CA HIS A 212 5.59 26.17 0.77
C HIS A 212 4.46 26.52 -0.20
N GLN A 213 4.61 27.60 -0.96
CA GLN A 213 3.62 27.98 -1.98
C GLN A 213 3.60 27.00 -3.15
N ALA A 214 4.77 26.56 -3.60
CA ALA A 214 4.89 25.53 -4.65
C ALA A 214 4.30 24.20 -4.19
N LEU A 215 4.49 23.81 -2.93
CA LEU A 215 3.91 22.63 -2.33
C LEU A 215 2.38 22.71 -2.31
N GLN A 216 1.81 23.83 -1.86
CA GLN A 216 0.35 24.02 -1.82
C GLN A 216 -0.26 23.99 -3.21
N GLN A 217 0.37 24.58 -4.19
CA GLN A 217 -0.10 24.60 -5.58
C GLN A 217 -0.10 23.17 -6.16
N ARG A 218 0.96 22.40 -5.95
CA ARG A 218 1.07 21.02 -6.40
C ARG A 218 0.07 20.08 -5.69
N LEU A 219 -0.19 20.31 -4.41
CA LEU A 219 -1.20 19.56 -3.67
C LEU A 219 -2.61 19.89 -4.12
N GLN A 220 -2.89 21.16 -4.49
CA GLN A 220 -4.17 21.52 -5.10
C GLN A 220 -4.36 20.86 -6.45
N GLU A 221 -3.33 20.81 -7.29
CA GLU A 221 -3.35 20.10 -8.57
C GLU A 221 -3.59 18.61 -8.36
N ALA A 222 -2.94 17.98 -7.37
CA ALA A 222 -3.15 16.57 -7.03
C ALA A 222 -4.57 16.30 -6.55
N ARG A 223 -5.14 17.17 -5.68
CA ARG A 223 -6.53 17.07 -5.22
C ARG A 223 -7.51 17.21 -6.37
N TRP A 224 -7.30 18.18 -7.23
CA TRP A 224 -8.15 18.39 -8.41
C TRP A 224 -8.11 17.17 -9.33
N PHE A 225 -6.93 16.61 -9.55
CA PHE A 225 -6.72 15.45 -10.39
C PHE A 225 -7.40 14.20 -9.83
N ILE A 226 -7.27 13.92 -8.53
CA ILE A 226 -7.94 12.82 -7.84
C ILE A 226 -9.46 12.98 -7.93
N LYS A 227 -9.97 14.18 -7.69
CA LYS A 227 -11.40 14.48 -7.78
C LYS A 227 -11.96 14.21 -9.18
N ASN A 228 -11.21 14.57 -10.22
CA ASN A 228 -11.61 14.32 -11.60
C ASN A 228 -11.56 12.84 -11.97
N ILE A 229 -10.57 12.09 -11.46
CA ILE A 229 -10.51 10.64 -11.63
C ILE A 229 -11.71 9.98 -10.93
N GLN A 230 -12.03 10.38 -9.70
CA GLN A 230 -13.19 9.86 -8.96
C GLN A 230 -14.51 10.11 -9.69
N GLN A 231 -14.70 11.28 -10.29
CA GLN A 231 -15.90 11.61 -11.06
C GLN A 231 -16.04 10.81 -12.36
N ARG A 232 -14.96 10.28 -12.91
CA ARG A 232 -15.01 9.42 -14.10
C ARG A 232 -15.41 7.97 -13.79
N PHE A 233 -15.32 7.56 -12.52
CA PHE A 233 -15.61 6.20 -12.08
C PHE A 233 -16.93 6.10 -11.27
N ASP A 234 -17.58 7.21 -10.97
CA ASP A 234 -18.94 7.29 -10.43
C ASP A 234 -19.97 7.32 -11.59
#